data_6a99bb07ed37af575e0d45f1e94b0b03
#
_entry.id   6a99bb07ed37af575e0d45f1e94b0b03
#
_cell.length_a   1.000
_cell.length_b   1.000
_cell.length_c   1.000
_cell.angle_alpha   90.00
_cell.angle_beta   90.00
_cell.angle_gamma   90.00
#
_symmetry.space_group_name_H-M   'P 1'
#
loop_
_entity.id
_entity.type
_entity.pdbx_description
1 polymer ?
#
loop_
_entity_poly.entity_id
_entity_poly.type
_entity_poly.pdbx_seq_one_letter_code
_entity_poly.pdbx_strand_id
1 'polypeptide(L)'
;MHLQSLFLSAVAVSSVSLGWGALDKPSASNLIWSDEPAVVVYPQEDKNPDGNFGKYKKPSAVWEAEGYPIGNGRVGAMIFSAPNRERFALNEISLWSGGPNPGGGYGYGLNAGTNQFGNYLPFGDLFVDFKKGDQPASVSVEDFTRALDLRDGIHKVNYKADGVTYDREAFASTPANVLVLEYKASKPGQFSADFSINSQLESAISAKGPVITWKGTLKNGMNYEGRVLIRPKGGTLSTADDKISVKNADSCMVVIAMETDYLMDYKKDWKGEAPAKKLDRYAAKAASADYAALKQAHIAQYKSMFDRVKVNFGKTEADVAKLPI
;
A
#
# COMPACT_ATOMS: atom_id res chain seq x y z
N MET A 1 51.84 40.24 -16.02
CA MET A 1 50.83 40.54 -14.98
C MET A 1 49.46 40.57 -15.68
N HIS A 2 48.74 39.48 -15.70
CA HIS A 2 47.33 39.44 -16.14
C HIS A 2 46.62 38.48 -15.18
N LEU A 3 45.77 39.04 -14.32
CA LEU A 3 44.81 38.31 -13.51
C LEU A 3 43.66 37.84 -14.43
N GLN A 4 43.44 36.53 -14.49
CA GLN A 4 42.20 35.97 -15.00
C GLN A 4 41.28 35.70 -13.84
N SER A 5 40.14 36.40 -13.79
CA SER A 5 39.04 36.20 -12.87
C SER A 5 38.24 34.98 -13.33
N LEU A 6 38.18 33.93 -12.48
CA LEU A 6 37.26 32.80 -12.60
C LEU A 6 35.84 33.24 -12.19
N PHE A 7 34.93 33.29 -13.14
CA PHE A 7 33.49 33.34 -12.85
C PHE A 7 33.00 31.94 -12.48
N LEU A 8 32.68 31.73 -11.21
CA LEU A 8 31.86 30.61 -10.77
C LEU A 8 30.41 30.92 -11.13
N SER A 9 29.87 30.25 -12.16
CA SER A 9 28.44 30.24 -12.46
C SER A 9 27.79 29.28 -11.48
N ALA A 10 27.06 29.80 -10.49
CA ALA A 10 26.16 29.04 -9.66
C ALA A 10 24.95 28.64 -10.50
N VAL A 11 24.88 27.37 -10.88
CA VAL A 11 23.66 26.79 -11.45
C VAL A 11 22.65 26.66 -10.32
N ALA A 12 21.70 27.58 -10.27
CA ALA A 12 20.52 27.44 -9.40
C ALA A 12 19.68 26.28 -9.94
N VAL A 13 19.75 25.13 -9.29
CA VAL A 13 18.78 24.04 -9.48
C VAL A 13 17.48 24.52 -8.85
N SER A 14 16.61 25.13 -9.65
CA SER A 14 15.24 25.37 -9.26
C SER A 14 14.55 24.01 -9.11
N SER A 15 14.32 23.59 -7.87
CA SER A 15 13.43 22.51 -7.54
C SER A 15 12.02 22.95 -7.97
N VAL A 16 11.59 22.55 -9.16
CA VAL A 16 10.20 22.63 -9.54
C VAL A 16 9.48 21.61 -8.67
N SER A 17 8.97 22.05 -7.53
CA SER A 17 7.92 21.35 -6.82
C SER A 17 6.71 21.40 -7.74
N LEU A 18 6.48 20.32 -8.49
CA LEU A 18 5.18 20.05 -9.10
C LEU A 18 4.22 19.80 -7.94
N GLY A 19 3.75 20.89 -7.31
CA GLY A 19 2.58 20.88 -6.47
C GLY A 19 1.43 20.41 -7.33
N TRP A 20 0.81 19.32 -6.96
CA TRP A 20 -0.49 18.94 -7.49
C TRP A 20 -1.46 20.02 -6.98
N GLY A 21 -1.82 20.95 -7.86
CA GLY A 21 -3.01 21.74 -7.65
C GLY A 21 -4.20 20.79 -7.47
N ALA A 22 -5.25 21.22 -6.76
CA ALA A 22 -6.50 20.48 -6.66
C ALA A 22 -6.72 19.74 -7.98
N LEU A 23 -6.89 18.41 -7.91
CA LEU A 23 -7.14 17.62 -9.11
C LEU A 23 -8.36 18.26 -9.77
N ASP A 24 -8.15 19.04 -10.85
CA ASP A 24 -9.26 19.38 -11.74
C ASP A 24 -9.94 18.06 -12.04
N LYS A 25 -11.27 17.98 -11.79
CA LYS A 25 -12.04 16.73 -11.93
C LYS A 25 -11.55 16.02 -13.19
N PRO A 26 -10.99 14.81 -13.08
CA PRO A 26 -10.15 14.26 -14.13
C PRO A 26 -10.95 14.06 -15.40
N SER A 27 -10.56 14.72 -16.49
CA SER A 27 -11.05 14.43 -17.82
C SER A 27 -10.25 13.33 -18.53
N ALA A 28 -9.32 12.67 -17.82
CA ALA A 28 -8.39 11.74 -18.42
C ALA A 28 -8.97 10.32 -18.46
N SER A 29 -9.00 9.73 -19.65
CA SER A 29 -9.52 8.41 -20.01
C SER A 29 -8.87 7.20 -19.29
N ASN A 30 -7.97 7.42 -18.33
CA ASN A 30 -7.22 6.37 -17.64
C ASN A 30 -7.30 6.48 -16.11
N LEU A 31 -8.27 7.22 -15.58
CA LEU A 31 -8.50 7.33 -14.14
C LEU A 31 -9.80 6.65 -13.75
N ILE A 32 -9.73 5.78 -12.76
CA ILE A 32 -10.87 5.30 -11.97
C ILE A 32 -10.87 6.13 -10.69
N TRP A 33 -11.93 6.88 -10.39
CA TRP A 33 -11.90 7.83 -9.29
C TRP A 33 -13.24 7.96 -8.56
N SER A 34 -13.19 8.46 -7.31
CA SER A 34 -14.33 8.79 -6.47
C SER A 34 -14.02 10.05 -5.66
N ASP A 35 -15.01 10.89 -5.43
CA ASP A 35 -14.97 12.01 -4.50
C ASP A 35 -15.54 11.66 -3.10
N GLU A 36 -15.90 10.38 -2.90
CA GLU A 36 -16.31 9.84 -1.61
C GLU A 36 -15.18 9.05 -0.94
N PRO A 37 -14.96 9.23 0.39
CA PRO A 37 -14.10 8.34 1.16
C PRO A 37 -14.60 6.90 1.14
N ALA A 38 -13.67 5.93 1.15
CA ALA A 38 -14.03 4.53 1.29
C ALA A 38 -14.55 4.24 2.71
N VAL A 39 -15.45 3.28 2.81
CA VAL A 39 -15.79 2.66 4.10
C VAL A 39 -14.63 1.76 4.51
N VAL A 40 -13.94 2.10 5.60
CA VAL A 40 -12.78 1.34 6.08
C VAL A 40 -13.19 0.50 7.28
N VAL A 41 -13.21 -0.83 7.11
CA VAL A 41 -13.63 -1.78 8.13
C VAL A 41 -12.54 -2.83 8.40
N TYR A 42 -12.58 -3.44 9.58
CA TYR A 42 -11.78 -4.63 9.87
C TYR A 42 -12.31 -5.85 9.11
N PRO A 43 -11.46 -6.81 8.73
CA PRO A 43 -11.87 -8.03 8.03
C PRO A 43 -12.78 -8.94 8.87
N GLN A 44 -12.66 -8.88 10.20
CA GLN A 44 -13.55 -9.57 11.14
C GLN A 44 -14.62 -8.60 11.66
N GLU A 45 -15.88 -9.03 11.63
CA GLU A 45 -17.02 -8.22 12.09
C GLU A 45 -16.92 -7.85 13.57
N ASP A 46 -16.44 -8.76 14.41
CA ASP A 46 -16.25 -8.56 15.84
C ASP A 46 -15.18 -7.53 16.20
N LYS A 47 -14.29 -7.23 15.24
CA LYS A 47 -13.24 -6.21 15.38
C LYS A 47 -13.61 -4.84 14.79
N ASN A 48 -14.80 -4.72 14.24
CA ASN A 48 -15.30 -3.43 13.79
C ASN A 48 -16.03 -2.75 14.97
N PRO A 49 -15.41 -1.78 15.67
CA PRO A 49 -15.86 -1.35 17.00
C PRO A 49 -17.26 -0.71 17.01
N ASP A 50 -17.69 -0.17 15.90
CA ASP A 50 -18.98 0.51 15.74
C ASP A 50 -19.99 -0.30 14.93
N GLY A 51 -19.60 -1.50 14.44
CA GLY A 51 -20.46 -2.32 13.57
C GLY A 51 -20.88 -1.62 12.29
N ASN A 52 -20.20 -0.52 11.95
CA ASN A 52 -20.57 0.35 10.84
C ASN A 52 -19.91 -0.11 9.55
N PHE A 53 -20.70 -0.56 8.60
CA PHE A 53 -20.27 -0.91 7.24
C PHE A 53 -20.80 0.09 6.21
N GLY A 54 -21.18 1.30 6.65
CA GLY A 54 -21.79 2.33 5.80
C GLY A 54 -23.08 1.83 5.15
N LYS A 55 -23.19 1.97 3.82
CA LYS A 55 -24.33 1.46 3.04
C LYS A 55 -24.35 -0.07 2.86
N TYR A 56 -23.32 -0.77 3.29
CA TYR A 56 -23.18 -2.21 3.10
C TYR A 56 -23.67 -3.01 4.30
N LYS A 57 -24.08 -4.27 4.06
CA LYS A 57 -24.62 -5.15 5.11
C LYS A 57 -23.56 -6.06 5.77
N LYS A 58 -22.37 -6.16 5.16
CA LYS A 58 -21.29 -7.04 5.61
C LYS A 58 -19.92 -6.59 5.09
N PRO A 59 -18.80 -6.96 5.75
CA PRO A 59 -17.45 -6.56 5.37
C PRO A 59 -17.03 -6.98 3.95
N SER A 60 -17.48 -8.14 3.47
CA SER A 60 -17.15 -8.62 2.12
C SER A 60 -17.72 -7.70 1.03
N ALA A 61 -18.93 -7.16 1.22
CA ALA A 61 -19.51 -6.22 0.27
C ALA A 61 -18.76 -4.89 0.22
N VAL A 62 -18.23 -4.42 1.37
CA VAL A 62 -17.33 -3.26 1.42
C VAL A 62 -16.05 -3.55 0.62
N TRP A 63 -15.47 -4.74 0.82
CA TRP A 63 -14.22 -5.12 0.16
C TRP A 63 -14.37 -5.13 -1.37
N GLU A 64 -15.47 -5.66 -1.87
CA GLU A 64 -15.75 -5.78 -3.31
C GLU A 64 -16.03 -4.43 -3.98
N ALA A 65 -16.67 -3.48 -3.26
CA ALA A 65 -17.18 -2.24 -3.84
C ALA A 65 -16.27 -1.03 -3.62
N GLU A 66 -15.50 -1.00 -2.53
CA GLU A 66 -14.78 0.21 -2.13
C GLU A 66 -13.27 0.15 -2.38
N GLY A 67 -12.70 -1.06 -2.53
CA GLY A 67 -11.27 -1.26 -2.64
C GLY A 67 -10.72 -0.93 -4.03
N TYR A 68 -9.60 -0.20 -4.09
CA TYR A 68 -8.82 -0.02 -5.32
C TYR A 68 -7.60 -0.94 -5.32
N PRO A 69 -7.40 -1.76 -6.38
CA PRO A 69 -6.31 -2.72 -6.43
C PRO A 69 -5.01 -2.11 -6.91
N ILE A 70 -3.90 -2.50 -6.27
CA ILE A 70 -2.54 -2.37 -6.82
C ILE A 70 -1.83 -3.73 -6.77
N GLY A 71 -0.94 -3.99 -7.72
CA GLY A 71 -0.20 -5.25 -7.74
C GLY A 71 0.90 -5.28 -8.78
N ASN A 72 1.91 -6.13 -8.56
CA ASN A 72 3.03 -6.35 -9.48
C ASN A 72 3.12 -7.81 -10.01
N GLY A 73 2.06 -8.62 -9.78
CA GLY A 73 2.01 -10.03 -10.12
C GLY A 73 2.55 -10.96 -9.03
N ARG A 74 3.24 -10.44 -8.01
CA ARG A 74 3.72 -11.19 -6.85
C ARG A 74 3.09 -10.70 -5.54
N VAL A 75 3.18 -9.42 -5.27
CA VAL A 75 2.56 -8.77 -4.12
C VAL A 75 1.51 -7.78 -4.59
N GLY A 76 0.47 -7.60 -3.81
CA GLY A 76 -0.61 -6.67 -4.10
C GLY A 76 -1.34 -6.23 -2.86
N ALA A 77 -2.23 -5.25 -3.03
CA ALA A 77 -3.14 -4.79 -2.00
C ALA A 77 -4.45 -4.29 -2.60
N MET A 78 -5.56 -4.49 -1.87
CA MET A 78 -6.77 -3.70 -2.02
C MET A 78 -6.70 -2.54 -1.04
N ILE A 79 -6.87 -1.32 -1.54
CA ILE A 79 -6.69 -0.07 -0.78
C ILE A 79 -8.05 0.56 -0.49
N PHE A 80 -8.29 0.83 0.80
CA PHE A 80 -9.48 1.53 1.28
C PHE A 80 -9.02 2.81 1.96
N SER A 81 -9.37 3.97 1.39
CA SER A 81 -8.88 5.26 1.85
C SER A 81 -10.01 6.15 2.34
N ALA A 82 -9.88 6.60 3.59
CA ALA A 82 -10.67 7.66 4.20
C ALA A 82 -9.73 8.73 4.80
N PRO A 83 -10.22 9.94 5.11
CA PRO A 83 -9.38 11.01 5.66
C PRO A 83 -8.66 10.62 6.96
N ASN A 84 -9.37 9.90 7.84
CA ASN A 84 -8.89 9.52 9.17
C ASN A 84 -8.23 8.15 9.23
N ARG A 85 -8.42 7.28 8.21
CA ARG A 85 -7.90 5.90 8.20
C ARG A 85 -7.68 5.38 6.80
N GLU A 86 -6.62 4.60 6.62
CA GLU A 86 -6.45 3.71 5.46
C GLU A 86 -6.28 2.26 5.89
N ARG A 87 -6.74 1.35 5.03
CA ARG A 87 -6.50 -0.08 5.12
C ARG A 87 -5.92 -0.57 3.81
N PHE A 88 -4.86 -1.35 3.91
CA PHE A 88 -4.28 -2.11 2.80
C PHE A 88 -4.49 -3.60 3.10
N ALA A 89 -5.45 -4.23 2.41
CA ALA A 89 -5.63 -5.68 2.47
C ALA A 89 -4.57 -6.34 1.60
N LEU A 90 -3.57 -6.95 2.24
CA LEU A 90 -2.31 -7.37 1.65
C LEU A 90 -2.38 -8.79 1.10
N ASN A 91 -1.74 -9.01 -0.04
CA ASN A 91 -1.67 -10.31 -0.72
C ASN A 91 -0.26 -10.62 -1.22
N GLU A 92 0.13 -11.90 -1.13
CA GLU A 92 1.32 -12.46 -1.76
C GLU A 92 0.93 -13.77 -2.46
N ILE A 93 1.30 -13.94 -3.73
CA ILE A 93 0.76 -14.95 -4.65
C ILE A 93 0.92 -16.39 -4.19
N SER A 94 1.92 -16.71 -3.38
CA SER A 94 2.23 -18.08 -2.97
C SER A 94 1.64 -18.49 -1.61
N LEU A 95 0.94 -17.59 -0.91
CA LEU A 95 0.37 -17.89 0.41
C LEU A 95 -0.93 -18.71 0.27
N TRP A 96 -0.79 -20.04 0.23
CA TRP A 96 -1.88 -21.00 0.11
C TRP A 96 -1.93 -21.97 1.27
N SER A 97 -3.12 -22.28 1.75
CA SER A 97 -3.36 -23.43 2.63
C SER A 97 -3.46 -24.72 1.80
N GLY A 98 -3.61 -25.87 2.49
CA GLY A 98 -3.72 -27.16 1.82
C GLY A 98 -2.37 -27.81 1.52
N GLY A 99 -2.40 -28.91 0.78
CA GLY A 99 -1.22 -29.71 0.46
C GLY A 99 -1.53 -30.80 -0.55
N PRO A 100 -0.68 -31.85 -0.68
CA PRO A 100 -0.97 -32.99 -1.55
C PRO A 100 -2.33 -33.58 -1.24
N ASN A 101 -3.18 -33.73 -2.26
CA ASN A 101 -4.57 -34.16 -2.10
C ASN A 101 -4.89 -35.42 -2.94
N PRO A 102 -4.28 -36.58 -2.64
CA PRO A 102 -4.45 -37.80 -3.43
C PRO A 102 -5.87 -38.35 -3.39
N GLY A 103 -6.66 -38.00 -2.35
CA GLY A 103 -8.05 -38.43 -2.21
C GLY A 103 -9.09 -37.52 -2.87
N GLY A 104 -8.69 -36.40 -3.47
CA GLY A 104 -9.58 -35.47 -4.16
C GLY A 104 -10.58 -34.72 -3.26
N GLY A 105 -10.37 -34.72 -1.93
CA GLY A 105 -11.25 -34.03 -0.98
C GLY A 105 -11.15 -32.51 -1.10
N TYR A 106 -12.30 -31.82 -1.06
CA TYR A 106 -12.39 -30.37 -1.06
C TYR A 106 -12.46 -29.85 0.37
N GLY A 107 -11.40 -29.23 0.84
CA GLY A 107 -11.40 -28.47 2.10
C GLY A 107 -11.05 -27.02 1.84
N TYR A 108 -11.86 -26.11 2.37
CA TYR A 108 -11.73 -24.67 2.16
C TYR A 108 -11.53 -23.94 3.49
N GLY A 109 -11.05 -22.70 3.39
CA GLY A 109 -10.89 -21.79 4.50
C GLY A 109 -9.46 -21.69 5.06
N LEU A 110 -9.29 -20.79 6.02
CA LEU A 110 -8.00 -20.46 6.64
C LEU A 110 -7.31 -21.67 7.29
N ASN A 111 -8.09 -22.67 7.69
CA ASN A 111 -7.65 -23.85 8.41
C ASN A 111 -7.63 -25.14 7.59
N ALA A 112 -7.68 -25.05 6.25
CA ALA A 112 -7.58 -26.23 5.40
C ALA A 112 -6.32 -27.05 5.76
N GLY A 113 -6.52 -28.35 5.99
CA GLY A 113 -5.43 -29.25 6.39
C GLY A 113 -4.51 -29.63 5.24
N THR A 114 -3.47 -30.38 5.54
CA THR A 114 -2.43 -30.79 4.57
C THR A 114 -2.93 -31.71 3.46
N ASN A 115 -4.06 -32.42 3.70
CA ASN A 115 -4.66 -33.36 2.73
C ASN A 115 -5.90 -32.77 2.04
N GLN A 116 -5.98 -31.46 1.93
CA GLN A 116 -7.09 -30.72 1.33
C GLN A 116 -6.58 -29.79 0.25
N PHE A 117 -7.47 -29.39 -0.66
CA PHE A 117 -7.13 -28.54 -1.80
C PHE A 117 -6.58 -27.15 -1.37
N GLY A 118 -7.11 -26.64 -0.24
CA GLY A 118 -6.69 -25.37 0.30
C GLY A 118 -7.27 -24.15 -0.42
N ASN A 119 -6.84 -22.98 0.04
CA ASN A 119 -7.28 -21.67 -0.44
C ASN A 119 -6.10 -20.71 -0.51
N TYR A 120 -6.24 -19.72 -1.39
CA TYR A 120 -5.46 -18.50 -1.30
C TYR A 120 -5.80 -17.74 -0.01
N LEU A 121 -4.79 -17.30 0.73
CA LEU A 121 -4.98 -16.72 2.05
C LEU A 121 -4.65 -15.23 2.08
N PRO A 122 -5.37 -14.44 2.92
CA PRO A 122 -4.99 -13.05 3.15
C PRO A 122 -3.64 -12.99 3.89
N PHE A 123 -2.74 -12.14 3.43
CA PHE A 123 -1.42 -12.00 4.06
C PHE A 123 -1.46 -11.17 5.34
N GLY A 124 -2.48 -10.36 5.50
CA GLY A 124 -2.75 -9.45 6.60
C GLY A 124 -3.26 -8.11 6.10
N ASP A 125 -3.56 -7.23 7.04
CA ASP A 125 -4.02 -5.87 6.75
C ASP A 125 -3.10 -4.87 7.44
N LEU A 126 -2.55 -3.90 6.68
CA LEU A 126 -1.95 -2.71 7.26
C LEU A 126 -3.04 -1.67 7.49
N PHE A 127 -3.15 -1.20 8.72
CA PHE A 127 -3.94 -0.02 9.07
C PHE A 127 -3.04 1.18 9.30
N VAL A 128 -3.48 2.33 8.77
CA VAL A 128 -2.87 3.63 9.00
C VAL A 128 -3.94 4.55 9.57
N ASP A 129 -3.84 4.82 10.87
CA ASP A 129 -4.76 5.69 11.61
C ASP A 129 -4.17 7.10 11.70
N PHE A 130 -4.71 8.02 10.90
CA PHE A 130 -4.23 9.40 10.89
C PHE A 130 -4.66 10.15 12.14
N LYS A 131 -3.79 11.03 12.61
CA LYS A 131 -3.97 11.78 13.86
C LYS A 131 -3.84 13.28 13.65
N LYS A 132 -4.54 14.02 14.54
CA LYS A 132 -4.32 15.44 14.77
C LYS A 132 -4.00 15.63 16.25
N GLY A 133 -2.73 15.86 16.58
CA GLY A 133 -2.25 15.67 17.96
C GLY A 133 -2.42 14.23 18.40
N ASP A 134 -3.06 14.02 19.56
CA ASP A 134 -3.35 12.68 20.09
C ASP A 134 -4.75 12.15 19.69
N GLN A 135 -5.54 12.94 18.97
CA GLN A 135 -6.89 12.57 18.53
C GLN A 135 -6.89 12.00 17.11
N PRO A 136 -7.88 11.20 16.72
CA PRO A 136 -8.10 10.82 15.33
C PRO A 136 -8.23 12.06 14.44
N ALA A 137 -7.74 12.00 13.22
CA ALA A 137 -7.96 13.04 12.22
C ALA A 137 -9.45 13.15 11.86
N SER A 138 -9.86 14.34 11.41
CA SER A 138 -11.26 14.57 11.01
C SER A 138 -11.65 13.70 9.82
N VAL A 139 -12.90 13.22 9.82
CA VAL A 139 -13.55 12.60 8.65
C VAL A 139 -14.15 13.63 7.70
N SER A 140 -14.47 14.82 8.21
CA SER A 140 -14.99 15.93 7.41
C SER A 140 -13.84 16.73 6.85
N VAL A 141 -13.67 16.71 5.53
CA VAL A 141 -12.59 17.35 4.79
C VAL A 141 -13.16 18.02 3.53
N GLU A 142 -12.35 18.84 2.89
CA GLU A 142 -12.69 19.53 1.65
C GLU A 142 -11.99 18.84 0.46
N ASP A 143 -12.61 18.87 -0.71
CA ASP A 143 -12.04 18.44 -1.99
C ASP A 143 -11.47 17.00 -1.96
N PHE A 144 -12.14 16.07 -1.24
CA PHE A 144 -11.68 14.68 -1.17
C PHE A 144 -11.76 14.03 -2.54
N THR A 145 -10.66 13.38 -2.92
CA THR A 145 -10.61 12.55 -4.13
C THR A 145 -9.70 11.36 -3.89
N ARG A 146 -10.16 10.17 -4.26
CA ARG A 146 -9.34 8.96 -4.38
C ARG A 146 -9.38 8.47 -5.82
N ALA A 147 -8.26 8.04 -6.36
CA ALA A 147 -8.14 7.64 -7.76
C ALA A 147 -7.13 6.50 -7.96
N LEU A 148 -7.40 5.63 -8.92
CA LEU A 148 -6.43 4.70 -9.48
C LEU A 148 -6.03 5.18 -10.88
N ASP A 149 -4.80 5.64 -11.01
CA ASP A 149 -4.21 6.05 -12.29
C ASP A 149 -3.71 4.81 -13.03
N LEU A 150 -4.49 4.33 -13.97
CA LEU A 150 -4.18 3.13 -14.76
C LEU A 150 -2.99 3.33 -15.70
N ARG A 151 -2.67 4.58 -16.08
CA ARG A 151 -1.54 4.87 -16.96
C ARG A 151 -0.20 4.71 -16.28
N ASP A 152 -0.15 5.03 -14.98
CA ASP A 152 1.07 4.97 -14.18
C ASP A 152 1.05 3.82 -13.16
N GLY A 153 -0.12 3.14 -12.98
CA GLY A 153 -0.29 2.08 -12.00
C GLY A 153 -0.18 2.56 -10.55
N ILE A 154 -0.74 3.76 -10.26
CA ILE A 154 -0.60 4.42 -8.96
C ILE A 154 -1.97 4.75 -8.39
N HIS A 155 -2.22 4.33 -7.14
CA HIS A 155 -3.34 4.82 -6.34
C HIS A 155 -2.99 6.18 -5.73
N LYS A 156 -3.94 7.12 -5.73
CA LYS A 156 -3.76 8.50 -5.26
C LYS A 156 -4.94 8.93 -4.39
N VAL A 157 -4.66 9.68 -3.33
CA VAL A 157 -5.67 10.37 -2.51
C VAL A 157 -5.23 11.81 -2.31
N ASN A 158 -6.16 12.73 -2.48
CA ASN A 158 -5.96 14.15 -2.21
C ASN A 158 -7.16 14.70 -1.44
N TYR A 159 -6.92 15.57 -0.48
CA TYR A 159 -7.96 16.32 0.24
C TYR A 159 -7.35 17.51 0.98
N LYS A 160 -8.22 18.41 1.46
CA LYS A 160 -7.86 19.52 2.34
C LYS A 160 -8.53 19.40 3.70
N ALA A 161 -7.77 19.64 4.75
CA ALA A 161 -8.27 19.76 6.11
C ALA A 161 -7.49 20.85 6.85
N ASP A 162 -8.20 21.74 7.54
CA ASP A 162 -7.62 22.83 8.32
C ASP A 162 -6.62 23.71 7.54
N GLY A 163 -6.87 23.94 6.26
CA GLY A 163 -6.01 24.71 5.37
C GLY A 163 -4.67 24.02 5.02
N VAL A 164 -4.59 22.71 5.19
CA VAL A 164 -3.48 21.84 4.77
C VAL A 164 -3.97 20.90 3.69
N THR A 165 -3.23 20.79 2.58
CA THR A 165 -3.47 19.76 1.57
C THR A 165 -2.70 18.50 1.94
N TYR A 166 -3.35 17.36 1.85
CA TYR A 166 -2.77 16.04 2.08
C TYR A 166 -2.78 15.25 0.80
N ASP A 167 -1.61 14.73 0.43
CA ASP A 167 -1.41 13.88 -0.73
C ASP A 167 -0.93 12.50 -0.28
N ARG A 168 -1.54 11.44 -0.81
CA ARG A 168 -1.14 10.05 -0.57
C ARG A 168 -0.99 9.35 -1.90
N GLU A 169 0.07 8.60 -2.05
CA GLU A 169 0.29 7.75 -3.23
C GLU A 169 0.66 6.34 -2.80
N ALA A 170 0.24 5.33 -3.56
CA ALA A 170 0.62 3.94 -3.35
C ALA A 170 0.79 3.22 -4.68
N PHE A 171 1.82 2.37 -4.79
CA PHE A 171 2.06 1.54 -5.97
C PHE A 171 2.78 0.23 -5.61
N ALA A 172 2.66 -0.76 -6.48
CA ALA A 172 3.36 -2.04 -6.35
C ALA A 172 4.55 -2.08 -7.31
N SER A 173 5.76 -1.92 -6.78
CA SER A 173 6.99 -1.88 -7.57
C SER A 173 7.44 -3.29 -7.98
N THR A 174 7.46 -3.59 -9.28
CA THR A 174 8.07 -4.82 -9.81
C THR A 174 9.59 -4.81 -9.65
N PRO A 175 10.32 -3.71 -9.98
CA PRO A 175 11.78 -3.69 -9.85
C PRO A 175 12.29 -3.87 -8.42
N ALA A 176 11.53 -3.38 -7.42
CA ALA A 176 11.89 -3.51 -6.01
C ALA A 176 11.23 -4.71 -5.32
N ASN A 177 10.17 -5.28 -5.92
CA ASN A 177 9.31 -6.34 -5.36
C ASN A 177 8.71 -5.98 -3.99
N VAL A 178 8.19 -4.75 -3.87
CA VAL A 178 7.57 -4.20 -2.67
C VAL A 178 6.36 -3.34 -3.02
N LEU A 179 5.49 -3.09 -2.04
CA LEU A 179 4.54 -1.98 -2.09
C LEU A 179 5.22 -0.74 -1.51
N VAL A 180 4.99 0.41 -2.12
CA VAL A 180 5.54 1.70 -1.70
C VAL A 180 4.40 2.68 -1.52
N LEU A 181 4.37 3.35 -0.36
CA LEU A 181 3.41 4.39 -0.04
C LEU A 181 4.15 5.68 0.30
N GLU A 182 3.55 6.79 -0.03
CA GLU A 182 4.02 8.13 0.33
C GLU A 182 2.87 8.96 0.86
N TYR A 183 3.11 9.59 2.00
CA TYR A 183 2.20 10.53 2.65
C TYR A 183 2.87 11.89 2.73
N LYS A 184 2.21 12.94 2.25
CA LYS A 184 2.69 14.32 2.26
C LYS A 184 1.65 15.28 2.80
N ALA A 185 2.10 16.28 3.55
CA ALA A 185 1.32 17.44 3.92
C ALA A 185 1.92 18.69 3.27
N SER A 186 1.09 19.63 2.82
CA SER A 186 1.54 20.89 2.20
C SER A 186 2.22 21.86 3.16
N LYS A 187 2.13 21.60 4.47
CA LYS A 187 2.80 22.35 5.53
C LYS A 187 3.68 21.44 6.36
N PRO A 188 4.86 21.87 6.79
CA PRO A 188 5.76 21.09 7.65
C PRO A 188 5.08 20.66 8.96
N GLY A 189 5.42 19.46 9.44
CA GLY A 189 4.98 18.97 10.73
C GLY A 189 3.49 18.59 10.82
N GLN A 190 2.78 18.44 9.71
CA GLN A 190 1.35 18.17 9.71
C GLN A 190 0.98 16.70 9.49
N PHE A 191 1.95 15.82 9.25
CA PHE A 191 1.68 14.39 9.14
C PHE A 191 1.88 13.71 10.50
N SER A 192 0.81 13.05 10.97
CA SER A 192 0.85 12.18 12.16
C SER A 192 -0.04 10.96 11.92
N ALA A 193 0.47 9.77 12.22
CA ALA A 193 -0.28 8.53 12.07
C ALA A 193 0.26 7.39 12.94
N ASP A 194 -0.64 6.47 13.28
CA ASP A 194 -0.32 5.17 13.86
C ASP A 194 -0.37 4.10 12.77
N PHE A 195 0.61 3.21 12.77
CA PHE A 195 0.71 2.07 11.85
C PHE A 195 0.59 0.78 12.63
N SER A 196 -0.28 -0.12 12.20
CA SER A 196 -0.48 -1.42 12.82
C SER A 196 -0.81 -2.49 11.79
N ILE A 197 -0.49 -3.74 12.10
CA ILE A 197 -0.87 -4.92 11.31
C ILE A 197 -1.98 -5.65 12.04
N ASN A 198 -3.02 -6.04 11.29
CA ASN A 198 -4.03 -7.01 11.70
C ASN A 198 -3.89 -8.26 10.82
N SER A 199 -3.76 -9.43 11.42
CA SER A 199 -3.65 -10.69 10.69
C SER A 199 -4.83 -11.59 11.03
N GLN A 200 -5.43 -12.18 9.99
CA GLN A 200 -6.45 -13.24 10.15
C GLN A 200 -5.81 -14.61 10.38
N LEU A 201 -4.50 -14.72 10.12
CA LEU A 201 -3.71 -15.91 10.37
C LEU A 201 -3.04 -15.82 11.76
N GLU A 202 -2.71 -16.96 12.34
CA GLU A 202 -1.91 -17.02 13.56
C GLU A 202 -0.51 -16.47 13.25
N SER A 203 -0.24 -15.24 13.70
CA SER A 203 0.99 -14.49 13.41
C SER A 203 1.61 -13.93 14.68
N ALA A 204 2.92 -14.04 14.80
CA ALA A 204 3.69 -13.24 15.74
C ALA A 204 3.93 -11.85 15.14
N ILE A 205 3.35 -10.82 15.75
CA ILE A 205 3.49 -9.41 15.33
C ILE A 205 4.39 -8.70 16.32
N SER A 206 5.35 -7.92 15.84
CA SER A 206 6.25 -7.13 16.68
C SER A 206 6.73 -5.89 15.93
N ALA A 207 7.00 -4.80 16.67
CA ALA A 207 7.61 -3.61 16.14
C ALA A 207 8.99 -3.38 16.77
N LYS A 208 9.99 -3.02 15.96
CA LYS A 208 11.34 -2.69 16.43
C LYS A 208 11.93 -1.56 15.58
N GLY A 209 12.26 -0.44 16.23
CA GLY A 209 12.68 0.75 15.51
C GLY A 209 11.64 1.16 14.47
N PRO A 210 12.00 1.37 13.20
CA PRO A 210 11.06 1.80 12.16
C PRO A 210 10.34 0.62 11.46
N VAL A 211 10.42 -0.62 11.97
CA VAL A 211 9.93 -1.81 11.27
C VAL A 211 8.88 -2.55 12.10
N ILE A 212 7.71 -2.79 11.51
CA ILE A 212 6.74 -3.78 12.00
C ILE A 212 6.99 -5.08 11.23
N THR A 213 7.08 -6.20 11.93
CA THR A 213 7.22 -7.54 11.37
C THR A 213 6.05 -8.41 11.82
N TRP A 214 5.47 -9.17 10.90
CA TRP A 214 4.53 -10.23 11.22
C TRP A 214 4.92 -11.51 10.48
N LYS A 215 4.84 -12.64 11.16
CA LYS A 215 5.28 -13.92 10.62
C LYS A 215 4.55 -15.08 11.27
N GLY A 216 4.50 -16.20 10.56
CA GLY A 216 3.89 -17.42 11.04
C GLY A 216 4.24 -18.62 10.19
N THR A 217 3.66 -19.76 10.58
CA THR A 217 3.76 -21.02 9.84
C THR A 217 2.35 -21.56 9.64
N LEU A 218 1.97 -21.84 8.42
CA LEU A 218 0.69 -22.45 8.10
C LEU A 218 0.67 -23.93 8.51
N LYS A 219 -0.51 -24.54 8.62
CA LYS A 219 -0.68 -25.97 8.94
C LYS A 219 0.02 -26.91 7.96
N ASN A 220 0.19 -26.49 6.70
CA ASN A 220 0.95 -27.24 5.68
C ASN A 220 2.47 -27.05 5.80
N GLY A 221 2.94 -26.34 6.83
CA GLY A 221 4.35 -26.11 7.11
C GLY A 221 4.98 -24.96 6.29
N MET A 222 4.21 -24.20 5.49
CA MET A 222 4.70 -23.02 4.79
C MET A 222 4.98 -21.90 5.79
N ASN A 223 6.18 -21.34 5.75
CA ASN A 223 6.53 -20.17 6.52
C ASN A 223 6.26 -18.91 5.70
N TYR A 224 5.77 -17.87 6.37
CA TYR A 224 5.54 -16.56 5.77
C TYR A 224 6.04 -15.46 6.71
N GLU A 225 6.46 -14.35 6.13
CA GLU A 225 6.87 -13.16 6.85
C GLU A 225 6.57 -11.92 6.02
N GLY A 226 6.05 -10.87 6.68
CA GLY A 226 5.88 -9.55 6.13
C GLY A 226 6.58 -8.50 6.98
N ARG A 227 7.00 -7.42 6.36
CA ARG A 227 7.64 -6.27 7.01
C ARG A 227 7.10 -4.96 6.48
N VAL A 228 6.81 -4.02 7.37
CA VAL A 228 6.50 -2.62 7.06
C VAL A 228 7.62 -1.76 7.59
N LEU A 229 8.36 -1.12 6.70
CA LEU A 229 9.39 -0.13 7.04
C LEU A 229 8.79 1.26 6.92
N ILE A 230 8.82 2.05 8.01
CA ILE A 230 8.26 3.39 8.12
C ILE A 230 9.38 4.41 8.19
N ARG A 231 9.40 5.37 7.26
CA ARG A 231 10.48 6.36 7.09
C ARG A 231 9.90 7.79 7.08
N PRO A 232 9.67 8.39 8.24
CA PRO A 232 9.25 9.79 8.31
C PRO A 232 10.40 10.73 7.92
N LYS A 233 10.04 11.86 7.31
CA LYS A 233 10.91 13.01 7.13
C LYS A 233 10.45 14.09 8.09
N GLY A 234 11.32 14.50 9.00
CA GLY A 234 10.95 15.35 10.14
C GLY A 234 10.12 14.61 11.18
N GLY A 235 9.71 15.33 12.22
CA GLY A 235 8.90 14.80 13.31
C GLY A 235 9.59 13.75 14.16
N THR A 236 8.81 12.90 14.83
CA THR A 236 9.30 11.83 15.69
C THR A 236 8.65 10.50 15.36
N LEU A 237 9.39 9.41 15.55
CA LEU A 237 8.90 8.04 15.45
C LEU A 237 9.04 7.38 16.81
N SER A 238 7.98 6.74 17.28
CA SER A 238 7.98 5.92 18.49
C SER A 238 7.42 4.54 18.19
N THR A 239 7.89 3.56 18.94
CA THR A 239 7.55 2.14 18.77
C THR A 239 7.04 1.58 20.08
N ALA A 240 5.91 0.90 20.05
CA ALA A 240 5.35 0.20 21.18
C ALA A 240 4.78 -1.15 20.74
N ASP A 241 5.24 -2.23 21.35
CA ASP A 241 4.82 -3.62 21.14
C ASP A 241 4.70 -4.00 19.64
N ASP A 242 3.52 -3.85 19.06
CA ASP A 242 3.16 -4.21 17.70
C ASP A 242 2.82 -3.01 16.80
N LYS A 243 3.01 -1.78 17.30
CA LYS A 243 2.61 -0.52 16.66
C LYS A 243 3.76 0.46 16.53
N ILE A 244 3.73 1.26 15.45
CA ILE A 244 4.61 2.39 15.25
C ILE A 244 3.78 3.67 15.10
N SER A 245 4.14 4.70 15.85
CA SER A 245 3.54 6.03 15.77
C SER A 245 4.52 7.03 15.19
N VAL A 246 4.06 7.83 14.24
CA VAL A 246 4.77 8.98 13.68
C VAL A 246 4.02 10.24 14.10
N LYS A 247 4.72 11.26 14.62
CA LYS A 247 4.13 12.55 15.01
C LYS A 247 4.88 13.70 14.36
N ASN A 248 4.10 14.66 13.84
CA ASN A 248 4.57 15.95 13.33
C ASN A 248 5.64 15.83 12.24
N ALA A 249 5.54 14.84 11.35
CA ALA A 249 6.43 14.74 10.20
C ALA A 249 5.97 15.63 9.03
N ASP A 250 6.89 15.94 8.12
CA ASP A 250 6.60 16.67 6.88
C ASP A 250 6.04 15.71 5.82
N SER A 251 6.58 14.50 5.81
CA SER A 251 6.14 13.39 4.95
C SER A 251 6.53 12.06 5.57
N CYS A 252 5.99 10.96 5.04
CA CYS A 252 6.34 9.62 5.47
C CYS A 252 6.31 8.65 4.29
N MET A 253 7.44 8.02 3.98
CA MET A 253 7.49 6.90 3.05
C MET A 253 7.33 5.60 3.82
N VAL A 254 6.51 4.69 3.27
CA VAL A 254 6.31 3.35 3.82
C VAL A 254 6.62 2.31 2.75
N VAL A 255 7.37 1.29 3.12
CA VAL A 255 7.70 0.16 2.24
C VAL A 255 7.21 -1.12 2.86
N ILE A 256 6.41 -1.89 2.10
CA ILE A 256 5.87 -3.18 2.54
C ILE A 256 6.46 -4.28 1.69
N ALA A 257 7.07 -5.25 2.33
CA ALA A 257 7.62 -6.44 1.70
C ALA A 257 7.01 -7.70 2.32
N MET A 258 6.67 -8.69 1.48
CA MET A 258 6.01 -9.93 1.89
C MET A 258 6.61 -11.10 1.15
N GLU A 259 6.83 -12.21 1.83
CA GLU A 259 7.39 -13.44 1.27
C GLU A 259 6.90 -14.69 1.99
N THR A 260 6.95 -15.81 1.25
CA THR A 260 6.83 -17.16 1.80
C THR A 260 8.09 -17.94 1.49
N ASP A 261 8.25 -19.13 2.09
CA ASP A 261 9.31 -20.08 1.71
C ASP A 261 8.91 -20.99 0.55
N TYR A 262 7.80 -20.71 -0.14
CA TYR A 262 7.38 -21.49 -1.29
C TYR A 262 8.42 -21.49 -2.41
N LEU A 263 8.69 -22.68 -2.96
CA LEU A 263 9.48 -22.90 -4.16
C LEU A 263 8.74 -23.90 -5.06
N MET A 264 8.59 -23.60 -6.35
CA MET A 264 7.99 -24.50 -7.32
C MET A 264 8.99 -25.64 -7.69
N ASP A 265 9.28 -26.50 -6.72
CA ASP A 265 10.17 -27.65 -6.88
C ASP A 265 9.72 -28.78 -5.95
N TYR A 266 9.05 -29.80 -6.52
CA TYR A 266 8.55 -30.94 -5.75
C TYR A 266 9.66 -31.79 -5.12
N LYS A 267 10.88 -31.77 -5.69
CA LYS A 267 12.05 -32.50 -5.15
C LYS A 267 12.57 -31.89 -3.86
N LYS A 268 12.15 -30.66 -3.56
CA LYS A 268 12.48 -29.90 -2.35
C LYS A 268 11.25 -29.72 -1.45
N ASP A 269 10.25 -30.59 -1.59
CA ASP A 269 8.99 -30.50 -0.83
C ASP A 269 8.35 -29.13 -0.90
N TRP A 270 8.48 -28.45 -2.06
CA TRP A 270 7.96 -27.10 -2.30
C TRP A 270 8.55 -26.03 -1.39
N LYS A 271 9.71 -26.32 -0.73
CA LYS A 271 10.36 -25.42 0.22
C LYS A 271 11.64 -24.83 -0.35
N GLY A 272 11.72 -23.51 -0.31
CA GLY A 272 12.86 -22.71 -0.73
C GLY A 272 13.55 -21.99 0.44
N GLU A 273 14.12 -20.86 0.11
CA GLU A 273 14.80 -20.00 1.06
C GLU A 273 13.82 -19.39 2.08
N ALA A 274 14.26 -19.28 3.33
CA ALA A 274 13.48 -18.65 4.40
C ALA A 274 13.03 -17.22 4.02
N PRO A 275 11.75 -16.85 4.32
CA PRO A 275 11.20 -15.53 3.97
C PRO A 275 12.09 -14.39 4.44
N ALA A 276 12.59 -14.45 5.67
CA ALA A 276 13.44 -13.41 6.27
C ALA A 276 14.64 -13.04 5.39
N LYS A 277 15.33 -14.04 4.81
CA LYS A 277 16.51 -13.81 3.95
C LYS A 277 16.15 -13.10 2.64
N LYS A 278 14.98 -13.43 2.07
CA LYS A 278 14.48 -12.73 0.88
C LYS A 278 14.13 -11.29 1.21
N LEU A 279 13.44 -11.08 2.34
CA LEU A 279 13.04 -9.75 2.81
C LEU A 279 14.23 -8.86 3.16
N ASP A 280 15.32 -9.39 3.70
CA ASP A 280 16.55 -8.63 3.95
C ASP A 280 17.11 -8.02 2.65
N ARG A 281 17.06 -8.75 1.53
CA ARG A 281 17.48 -8.22 0.21
C ARG A 281 16.58 -7.12 -0.30
N TYR A 282 15.25 -7.26 -0.13
CA TYR A 282 14.30 -6.23 -0.55
C TYR A 282 14.39 -4.98 0.33
N ALA A 283 14.51 -5.17 1.64
CA ALA A 283 14.70 -4.09 2.59
C ALA A 283 15.98 -3.30 2.30
N ALA A 284 17.11 -3.98 2.04
CA ALA A 284 18.37 -3.33 1.69
C ALA A 284 18.25 -2.48 0.40
N LYS A 285 17.57 -3.01 -0.63
CA LYS A 285 17.35 -2.29 -1.89
C LYS A 285 16.43 -1.09 -1.73
N ALA A 286 15.34 -1.23 -0.96
CA ALA A 286 14.39 -0.15 -0.72
C ALA A 286 14.90 0.89 0.29
N ALA A 287 15.74 0.48 1.27
CA ALA A 287 16.29 1.38 2.28
C ALA A 287 17.26 2.43 1.69
N SER A 288 17.96 2.09 0.60
CA SER A 288 18.92 2.99 -0.07
C SER A 288 18.26 3.94 -1.08
N ALA A 289 17.01 3.68 -1.48
CA ALA A 289 16.31 4.49 -2.45
C ALA A 289 15.39 5.52 -1.79
N ASP A 290 15.25 6.69 -2.41
CA ASP A 290 14.20 7.63 -2.08
C ASP A 290 12.89 7.29 -2.83
N TYR A 291 11.81 7.94 -2.43
CA TYR A 291 10.49 7.73 -3.05
C TYR A 291 10.49 8.03 -4.56
N ALA A 292 11.16 9.11 -4.99
CA ALA A 292 11.16 9.53 -6.38
C ALA A 292 11.85 8.49 -7.28
N ALA A 293 12.96 7.93 -6.84
CA ALA A 293 13.68 6.88 -7.56
C ALA A 293 12.84 5.59 -7.68
N LEU A 294 12.17 5.17 -6.57
CA LEU A 294 11.29 4.00 -6.59
C LEU A 294 10.09 4.21 -7.53
N LYS A 295 9.48 5.39 -7.49
CA LYS A 295 8.34 5.75 -8.35
C LYS A 295 8.75 5.78 -9.83
N GLN A 296 9.89 6.41 -10.15
CA GLN A 296 10.39 6.47 -11.53
C GLN A 296 10.67 5.07 -12.09
N ALA A 297 11.33 4.22 -11.32
CA ALA A 297 11.62 2.83 -11.73
C ALA A 297 10.32 2.02 -11.92
N HIS A 298 9.32 2.21 -11.04
CA HIS A 298 8.01 1.59 -11.17
C HIS A 298 7.31 2.02 -12.46
N ILE A 299 7.18 3.34 -12.70
CA ILE A 299 6.50 3.88 -13.88
C ILE A 299 7.18 3.40 -15.17
N ALA A 300 8.51 3.44 -15.24
CA ALA A 300 9.26 3.00 -16.42
C ALA A 300 8.98 1.52 -16.73
N GLN A 301 9.04 0.64 -15.72
CA GLN A 301 8.76 -0.77 -15.88
C GLN A 301 7.28 -1.04 -16.22
N TYR A 302 6.34 -0.39 -15.52
CA TYR A 302 4.91 -0.53 -15.76
C TYR A 302 4.53 -0.15 -17.20
N LYS A 303 4.98 1.02 -17.66
CA LYS A 303 4.73 1.51 -19.04
C LYS A 303 5.35 0.62 -20.11
N SER A 304 6.47 -0.02 -19.84
CA SER A 304 7.07 -0.97 -20.78
C SER A 304 6.14 -2.14 -21.15
N MET A 305 5.16 -2.43 -20.31
CA MET A 305 4.11 -3.43 -20.54
C MET A 305 2.78 -2.78 -20.94
N PHE A 306 2.31 -1.79 -20.19
CA PHE A 306 1.00 -1.14 -20.38
C PHE A 306 0.87 -0.48 -21.75
N ASP A 307 1.90 0.21 -22.21
CA ASP A 307 1.86 0.94 -23.50
C ASP A 307 1.91 0.03 -24.74
N ARG A 308 2.10 -1.28 -24.56
CA ARG A 308 2.13 -2.26 -25.67
C ARG A 308 0.75 -2.56 -26.24
N VAL A 309 -0.31 -2.30 -25.48
CA VAL A 309 -1.70 -2.56 -25.92
C VAL A 309 -2.50 -1.27 -25.77
N LYS A 310 -3.13 -0.84 -26.85
CA LYS A 310 -4.05 0.30 -26.88
C LYS A 310 -5.41 -0.18 -27.39
N VAL A 311 -6.45 0.02 -26.57
CA VAL A 311 -7.83 -0.34 -26.90
C VAL A 311 -8.67 0.94 -26.89
N ASN A 312 -9.49 1.12 -27.91
CA ASN A 312 -10.41 2.24 -28.02
C ASN A 312 -11.79 1.71 -28.42
N PHE A 313 -12.75 1.83 -27.52
CA PHE A 313 -14.15 1.43 -27.75
C PHE A 313 -15.05 2.57 -28.22
N GLY A 314 -14.49 3.71 -28.62
CA GLY A 314 -15.21 4.89 -29.03
C GLY A 314 -15.02 6.09 -28.08
N LYS A 315 -15.95 7.04 -28.16
CA LYS A 315 -15.91 8.26 -27.33
C LYS A 315 -17.01 8.18 -26.26
N THR A 316 -16.64 8.49 -25.03
CA THR A 316 -17.58 8.78 -23.95
C THR A 316 -17.97 10.26 -24.02
N GLU A 317 -19.23 10.58 -23.85
CA GLU A 317 -19.71 11.96 -23.79
C GLU A 317 -19.00 12.69 -22.63
N ALA A 318 -18.68 14.00 -22.84
CA ALA A 318 -17.81 14.74 -21.93
C ALA A 318 -18.38 14.92 -20.52
N ASP A 319 -19.70 14.95 -20.36
CA ASP A 319 -20.41 14.99 -19.10
C ASP A 319 -20.35 13.64 -18.36
N VAL A 320 -20.52 12.55 -19.09
CA VAL A 320 -20.40 11.17 -18.52
C VAL A 320 -18.95 10.87 -18.13
N ALA A 321 -17.97 11.30 -18.91
CA ALA A 321 -16.55 11.10 -18.59
C ALA A 321 -16.07 11.82 -17.31
N LYS A 322 -16.87 12.76 -16.78
CA LYS A 322 -16.60 13.50 -15.54
C LYS A 322 -17.26 12.92 -14.31
N LEU A 323 -18.05 11.86 -14.45
CA LEU A 323 -18.71 11.23 -13.31
C LEU A 323 -17.73 10.33 -12.55
N PRO A 324 -17.80 10.33 -11.20
CA PRO A 324 -17.09 9.34 -10.38
C PRO A 324 -17.69 7.94 -10.62
N ILE A 325 -16.89 6.93 -10.32
CA ILE A 325 -17.29 5.52 -10.41
C ILE A 325 -17.80 5.06 -9.05
#